data_c1eb2ff202ec2b4581703c029396c1fa
#
_entry.id   c1eb2ff202ec2b4581703c029396c1fa
#
_cell.length_a   1.000
_cell.length_b   1.000
_cell.length_c   1.000
_cell.angle_alpha   90.00
_cell.angle_beta   90.00
_cell.angle_gamma   90.00
#
_symmetry.space_group_name_H-M   'P 1'
#
loop_
_entity.id
_entity.type
_entity.pdbx_description
1 polymer ?
#
loop_
_entity_poly.entity_id
_entity_poly.type
_entity_poly.pdbx_seq_one_letter_code
_entity_poly.pdbx_strand_id
1 'polypeptide(L)'
;MVASKWLARVCAVVLCLGFVSLTEAQSQPSEDRPANVPTPPQPKDPRTRAKAHTELGALYFQDGNLIVALEELTLAAAIDPEYAPAFSIRGLVLYHVKEFPSAEKDFQHALDLDERSPETNNNYGWFLCQTDRAAESIQYFARAYENPVYQTPANAYLNAGACHLKIGEIDQAEDALRKSLRLMPDNPQALYHLADVHYRRGNFDAARKQLIEVIGRVEPGPEMLWLLLRTERRLGNRGDEQSLATQLRRRFPDSAEYQELLRENYE
;
A
#
# COMPACT_ATOMS: atom_id res chain seq x y z
N MET A 1 50.18 22.44 -31.80
CA MET A 1 50.67 21.97 -33.13
C MET A 1 49.79 20.74 -33.46
N VAL A 2 48.96 20.70 -34.45
CA VAL A 2 48.79 21.31 -35.75
C VAL A 2 47.29 21.47 -36.02
N ALA A 3 46.90 22.60 -36.50
CA ALA A 3 45.59 22.94 -37.04
C ALA A 3 45.47 22.38 -38.48
N SER A 4 44.25 22.06 -38.91
CA SER A 4 43.92 22.12 -40.34
C SER A 4 42.47 22.41 -40.56
N LYS A 5 42.22 23.59 -41.08
CA LYS A 5 41.05 24.15 -41.72
C LYS A 5 40.76 23.45 -43.05
N TRP A 6 39.48 23.42 -43.46
CA TRP A 6 39.02 23.56 -44.86
C TRP A 6 37.54 23.93 -44.81
N LEU A 7 37.18 25.14 -45.04
CA LEU A 7 36.69 26.01 -46.09
C LEU A 7 35.60 25.41 -47.01
N ALA A 8 34.47 25.99 -46.85
CA ALA A 8 33.41 26.48 -47.74
C ALA A 8 33.35 25.94 -49.18
N ARG A 9 32.17 25.53 -49.58
CA ARG A 9 31.62 25.74 -50.91
C ARG A 9 30.17 26.16 -50.86
N VAL A 10 29.97 27.42 -51.24
CA VAL A 10 28.70 28.06 -51.59
C VAL A 10 28.27 27.52 -52.97
N CYS A 11 27.04 27.07 -53.10
CA CYS A 11 26.33 26.97 -54.36
C CYS A 11 24.92 27.49 -54.17
N ALA A 12 24.69 28.67 -54.72
CA ALA A 12 23.38 29.23 -54.91
C ALA A 12 22.65 28.50 -56.05
N VAL A 13 21.43 28.08 -55.84
CA VAL A 13 20.48 27.75 -56.91
C VAL A 13 19.10 28.20 -56.51
N VAL A 14 18.69 29.30 -57.12
CA VAL A 14 17.40 29.67 -57.71
C VAL A 14 16.11 29.28 -56.99
N LEU A 15 15.40 30.35 -56.60
CA LEU A 15 13.99 30.39 -56.27
C LEU A 15 13.10 29.72 -57.33
N CYS A 16 12.33 28.71 -56.91
CA CYS A 16 11.04 28.42 -57.51
C CYS A 16 9.99 28.56 -56.42
N LEU A 17 9.22 29.65 -56.52
CA LEU A 17 8.00 29.89 -55.76
C LEU A 17 6.94 28.83 -56.16
N GLY A 18 6.80 27.80 -55.37
CA GLY A 18 5.66 26.89 -55.38
C GLY A 18 4.80 27.21 -54.16
N PHE A 19 3.68 27.87 -54.35
CA PHE A 19 2.62 27.97 -53.37
C PHE A 19 2.09 26.54 -53.09
N VAL A 20 2.58 25.90 -52.03
CA VAL A 20 1.93 24.75 -51.49
C VAL A 20 0.92 25.24 -50.46
N SER A 21 -0.34 25.19 -50.84
CA SER A 21 -1.47 25.41 -49.96
C SER A 21 -1.40 24.36 -48.86
N LEU A 22 -1.00 24.73 -47.65
CA LEU A 22 -1.19 23.94 -46.44
C LEU A 22 -2.71 23.86 -46.20
N THR A 23 -3.34 22.83 -46.73
CA THR A 23 -4.63 22.39 -46.21
C THR A 23 -4.36 21.84 -44.81
N GLU A 24 -4.69 22.61 -43.79
CA GLU A 24 -4.87 22.12 -42.44
C GLU A 24 -5.88 20.96 -42.51
N ALA A 25 -5.36 19.72 -42.39
CA ALA A 25 -6.21 18.59 -42.08
C ALA A 25 -6.71 18.80 -40.64
N GLN A 26 -7.85 19.47 -40.51
CA GLN A 26 -8.64 19.41 -39.32
C GLN A 26 -8.99 17.92 -39.09
N SER A 27 -8.29 17.25 -38.18
CA SER A 27 -8.73 15.97 -37.65
C SER A 27 -10.04 16.23 -36.90
N GLN A 28 -11.14 16.00 -37.59
CA GLN A 28 -12.43 15.86 -36.95
C GLN A 28 -12.33 14.69 -35.96
N PRO A 29 -12.74 14.89 -34.71
CA PRO A 29 -12.91 13.75 -33.79
C PRO A 29 -13.91 12.81 -34.45
N SER A 30 -13.53 11.53 -34.58
CA SER A 30 -14.41 10.48 -35.09
C SER A 30 -15.67 10.39 -34.21
N GLU A 31 -16.75 10.98 -34.68
CA GLU A 31 -18.10 10.81 -34.16
C GLU A 31 -18.65 9.43 -34.54
N ASP A 32 -17.94 8.36 -34.23
CA ASP A 32 -18.46 6.99 -34.27
C ASP A 32 -18.71 6.46 -32.85
N ARG A 33 -19.29 7.31 -32.00
CA ARG A 33 -19.99 6.79 -30.83
C ARG A 33 -21.44 6.55 -31.24
N PRO A 34 -21.94 5.30 -31.20
CA PRO A 34 -23.34 5.06 -31.50
C PRO A 34 -24.20 5.94 -30.58
N ALA A 35 -24.93 6.86 -31.19
CA ALA A 35 -25.68 7.93 -30.54
C ALA A 35 -26.88 7.45 -29.68
N ASN A 36 -26.94 6.16 -29.32
CA ASN A 36 -28.06 5.58 -28.58
C ASN A 36 -27.70 4.36 -27.72
N VAL A 37 -26.58 4.44 -26.96
CA VAL A 37 -26.50 3.58 -25.78
C VAL A 37 -27.25 4.33 -24.68
N PRO A 38 -28.42 3.85 -24.21
CA PRO A 38 -29.10 4.46 -23.09
C PRO A 38 -28.15 4.45 -21.89
N THR A 39 -27.74 5.61 -21.42
CA THR A 39 -27.02 5.72 -20.14
C THR A 39 -27.97 5.12 -19.09
N PRO A 40 -27.55 4.09 -18.33
CA PRO A 40 -28.41 3.56 -17.28
C PRO A 40 -28.88 4.71 -16.39
N PRO A 41 -30.18 4.74 -15.99
CA PRO A 41 -30.66 5.79 -15.13
C PRO A 41 -29.79 5.83 -13.87
N GLN A 42 -29.15 6.96 -13.62
CA GLN A 42 -28.34 7.16 -12.41
C GLN A 42 -29.27 6.97 -11.19
N PRO A 43 -28.82 6.22 -10.16
CA PRO A 43 -29.58 6.10 -8.94
C PRO A 43 -29.96 7.49 -8.41
N LYS A 44 -31.24 7.72 -8.15
CA LYS A 44 -31.72 9.04 -7.68
C LYS A 44 -31.29 9.32 -6.22
N ASP A 45 -31.06 8.26 -5.45
CA ASP A 45 -30.67 8.32 -4.06
C ASP A 45 -29.19 8.68 -3.89
N PRO A 46 -28.86 9.79 -3.20
CA PRO A 46 -27.48 10.22 -2.97
C PRO A 46 -26.62 9.14 -2.27
N ARG A 47 -27.17 8.42 -1.31
CA ARG A 47 -26.48 7.34 -0.58
C ARG A 47 -26.04 6.22 -1.52
N THR A 48 -26.92 5.79 -2.43
CA THR A 48 -26.61 4.75 -3.42
C THR A 48 -25.52 5.21 -4.40
N ARG A 49 -25.53 6.48 -4.79
CA ARG A 49 -24.49 7.05 -5.65
C ARG A 49 -23.15 7.17 -4.91
N ALA A 50 -23.14 7.68 -3.69
CA ALA A 50 -21.95 7.78 -2.87
C ALA A 50 -21.32 6.40 -2.63
N LYS A 51 -22.15 5.38 -2.36
CA LYS A 51 -21.70 4.00 -2.22
C LYS A 51 -21.01 3.50 -3.50
N ALA A 52 -21.59 3.71 -4.67
CA ALA A 52 -21.02 3.28 -5.95
C ALA A 52 -19.64 3.93 -6.22
N HIS A 53 -19.53 5.25 -5.99
CA HIS A 53 -18.25 5.96 -6.12
C HIS A 53 -17.23 5.51 -5.07
N THR A 54 -17.65 5.17 -3.85
CA THR A 54 -16.77 4.64 -2.80
C THR A 54 -16.22 3.26 -3.19
N GLU A 55 -17.08 2.38 -3.70
CA GLU A 55 -16.67 1.05 -4.18
C GLU A 55 -15.70 1.17 -5.35
N LEU A 56 -15.97 2.08 -6.30
CA LEU A 56 -15.08 2.35 -7.43
C LEU A 56 -13.73 2.92 -6.96
N GLY A 57 -13.74 3.87 -6.05
CA GLY A 57 -12.53 4.44 -5.46
C GLY A 57 -11.70 3.39 -4.72
N ALA A 58 -12.36 2.46 -3.99
CA ALA A 58 -11.69 1.36 -3.32
C ALA A 58 -11.03 0.39 -4.32
N LEU A 59 -11.66 0.11 -5.46
CA LEU A 59 -11.08 -0.72 -6.53
C LEU A 59 -9.84 -0.04 -7.14
N TYR A 60 -9.92 1.25 -7.48
CA TYR A 60 -8.76 1.99 -7.99
C TYR A 60 -7.62 2.07 -6.97
N PHE A 61 -7.95 2.15 -5.68
CA PHE A 61 -6.96 2.09 -4.61
C PHE A 61 -6.24 0.73 -4.58
N GLN A 62 -6.99 -0.38 -4.69
CA GLN A 62 -6.41 -1.72 -4.77
C GLN A 62 -5.51 -1.91 -6.00
N ASP A 63 -5.86 -1.29 -7.12
CA ASP A 63 -5.06 -1.30 -8.36
C ASP A 63 -3.85 -0.33 -8.30
N GLY A 64 -3.67 0.40 -7.19
CA GLY A 64 -2.59 1.37 -7.02
C GLY A 64 -2.80 2.70 -7.75
N ASN A 65 -3.96 2.93 -8.36
CA ASN A 65 -4.30 4.19 -9.03
C ASN A 65 -4.83 5.22 -8.01
N LEU A 66 -3.90 5.78 -7.23
CA LEU A 66 -4.23 6.67 -6.10
C LEU A 66 -4.94 7.96 -6.55
N ILE A 67 -4.65 8.47 -7.75
CA ILE A 67 -5.24 9.72 -8.25
C ILE A 67 -6.73 9.51 -8.51
N VAL A 68 -7.08 8.50 -9.29
CA VAL A 68 -8.49 8.21 -9.61
C VAL A 68 -9.25 7.77 -8.36
N ALA A 69 -8.61 6.98 -7.47
CA ALA A 69 -9.21 6.62 -6.19
C ALA A 69 -9.60 7.86 -5.38
N LEU A 70 -8.71 8.86 -5.29
CA LEU A 70 -8.97 10.10 -4.56
C LEU A 70 -10.08 10.94 -5.19
N GLU A 71 -10.16 11.00 -6.53
CA GLU A 71 -11.22 11.68 -7.27
C GLU A 71 -12.59 11.05 -6.97
N GLU A 72 -12.71 9.73 -7.11
CA GLU A 72 -13.95 8.99 -6.88
C GLU A 72 -14.42 9.10 -5.41
N LEU A 73 -13.51 8.98 -4.46
CA LEU A 73 -13.83 9.10 -3.02
C LEU A 73 -14.18 10.53 -2.62
N THR A 74 -13.57 11.54 -3.26
CA THR A 74 -13.94 12.94 -3.05
C THR A 74 -15.33 13.24 -3.60
N LEU A 75 -15.64 12.67 -4.76
CA LEU A 75 -16.99 12.77 -5.33
C LEU A 75 -18.01 12.05 -4.44
N ALA A 76 -17.70 10.86 -3.91
CA ALA A 76 -18.55 10.13 -2.98
C ALA A 76 -18.88 10.97 -1.74
N ALA A 77 -17.86 11.57 -1.11
CA ALA A 77 -18.00 12.43 0.07
C ALA A 77 -18.80 13.72 -0.22
N ALA A 78 -18.70 14.26 -1.44
CA ALA A 78 -19.48 15.42 -1.86
C ALA A 78 -20.95 15.08 -2.15
N ILE A 79 -21.23 13.87 -2.68
CA ILE A 79 -22.60 13.39 -2.95
C ILE A 79 -23.37 13.12 -1.66
N ASP A 80 -22.72 12.48 -0.70
CA ASP A 80 -23.30 12.18 0.61
C ASP A 80 -22.28 12.42 1.74
N PRO A 81 -22.29 13.60 2.35
CA PRO A 81 -21.38 13.95 3.44
C PRO A 81 -21.57 13.13 4.73
N GLU A 82 -22.67 12.38 4.86
CA GLU A 82 -22.94 11.50 6.00
C GLU A 82 -22.58 10.03 5.73
N TYR A 83 -21.91 9.75 4.59
CA TYR A 83 -21.49 8.39 4.25
C TYR A 83 -20.08 8.09 4.77
N ALA A 84 -19.98 7.65 6.02
CA ALA A 84 -18.73 7.37 6.72
C ALA A 84 -17.70 6.52 5.91
N PRO A 85 -18.09 5.45 5.16
CA PRO A 85 -17.12 4.66 4.41
C PRO A 85 -16.32 5.43 3.36
N ALA A 86 -16.91 6.47 2.73
CA ALA A 86 -16.20 7.29 1.75
C ALA A 86 -15.00 8.00 2.39
N PHE A 87 -15.18 8.57 3.57
CA PHE A 87 -14.12 9.25 4.32
C PHE A 87 -13.07 8.24 4.84
N SER A 88 -13.52 7.10 5.39
CA SER A 88 -12.61 6.08 5.90
C SER A 88 -11.65 5.56 4.81
N ILE A 89 -12.15 5.28 3.60
CA ILE A 89 -11.31 4.79 2.50
C ILE A 89 -10.48 5.95 1.90
N ARG A 90 -11.03 7.18 1.82
CA ARG A 90 -10.27 8.35 1.39
C ARG A 90 -9.09 8.63 2.32
N GLY A 91 -9.27 8.45 3.62
CA GLY A 91 -8.20 8.54 4.61
C GLY A 91 -7.04 7.58 4.31
N LEU A 92 -7.31 6.34 3.88
CA LEU A 92 -6.26 5.41 3.45
C LEU A 92 -5.53 5.92 2.21
N VAL A 93 -6.25 6.41 1.20
CA VAL A 93 -5.64 6.96 -0.02
C VAL A 93 -4.79 8.19 0.30
N LEU A 94 -5.29 9.10 1.13
CA LEU A 94 -4.58 10.30 1.60
C LEU A 94 -3.28 9.95 2.34
N TYR A 95 -3.30 8.89 3.16
CA TYR A 95 -2.07 8.38 3.78
C TYR A 95 -1.03 7.99 2.73
N HIS A 96 -1.42 7.25 1.68
CA HIS A 96 -0.50 6.80 0.64
C HIS A 96 0.07 7.93 -0.22
N VAL A 97 -0.66 9.03 -0.38
CA VAL A 97 -0.15 10.26 -1.03
C VAL A 97 0.54 11.20 -0.04
N LYS A 98 0.75 10.76 1.22
CA LYS A 98 1.47 11.46 2.31
C LYS A 98 0.76 12.71 2.83
N GLU A 99 -0.53 12.84 2.60
CA GLU A 99 -1.38 13.91 3.13
C GLU A 99 -1.93 13.51 4.53
N PHE A 100 -1.01 13.29 5.48
CA PHE A 100 -1.35 12.74 6.80
C PHE A 100 -2.36 13.57 7.60
N PRO A 101 -2.29 14.93 7.63
CA PRO A 101 -3.30 15.71 8.35
C PRO A 101 -4.70 15.57 7.76
N SER A 102 -4.80 15.50 6.43
CA SER A 102 -6.07 15.30 5.74
C SER A 102 -6.61 13.89 5.96
N ALA A 103 -5.73 12.88 5.96
CA ALA A 103 -6.08 11.50 6.27
C ALA A 103 -6.68 11.37 7.68
N GLU A 104 -6.02 11.96 8.68
CA GLU A 104 -6.50 11.91 10.06
C GLU A 104 -7.86 12.58 10.21
N LYS A 105 -8.05 13.75 9.60
CA LYS A 105 -9.34 14.45 9.60
C LYS A 105 -10.45 13.59 9.01
N ASP A 106 -10.19 12.88 7.92
CA ASP A 106 -11.16 12.00 7.28
C ASP A 106 -11.51 10.81 8.17
N PHE A 107 -10.53 10.17 8.82
CA PHE A 107 -10.80 9.08 9.75
C PHE A 107 -11.62 9.53 10.96
N GLN A 108 -11.26 10.67 11.54
CA GLN A 108 -12.01 11.25 12.67
C GLN A 108 -13.45 11.56 12.25
N HIS A 109 -13.64 12.20 11.10
CA HIS A 109 -14.98 12.47 10.59
C HIS A 109 -15.79 11.20 10.33
N ALA A 110 -15.16 10.16 9.78
CA ALA A 110 -15.83 8.87 9.59
C ALA A 110 -16.26 8.23 10.93
N LEU A 111 -15.46 8.37 12.00
CA LEU A 111 -15.79 7.89 13.34
C LEU A 111 -16.86 8.77 14.02
N ASP A 112 -16.88 10.08 13.75
CA ASP A 112 -17.96 10.96 14.25
C ASP A 112 -19.32 10.57 13.63
N LEU A 113 -19.32 10.11 12.38
CA LEU A 113 -20.52 9.61 11.69
C LEU A 113 -20.94 8.21 12.13
N ASP A 114 -19.97 7.32 12.37
CA ASP A 114 -20.21 5.96 12.87
C ASP A 114 -19.02 5.48 13.74
N GLU A 115 -19.09 5.78 15.03
CA GLU A 115 -18.07 5.40 16.03
C GLU A 115 -17.88 3.88 16.11
N ARG A 116 -18.92 3.10 15.79
CA ARG A 116 -18.91 1.64 15.90
C ARG A 116 -18.52 0.92 14.62
N SER A 117 -18.27 1.64 13.52
CA SER A 117 -17.80 1.01 12.28
C SER A 117 -16.52 0.22 12.51
N PRO A 118 -16.54 -1.11 12.40
CA PRO A 118 -15.32 -1.89 12.64
C PRO A 118 -14.26 -1.66 11.55
N GLU A 119 -14.69 -1.43 10.31
CA GLU A 119 -13.80 -1.10 9.18
C GLU A 119 -13.08 0.22 9.44
N THR A 120 -13.81 1.27 9.85
CA THR A 120 -13.21 2.57 10.13
C THR A 120 -12.26 2.51 11.33
N ASN A 121 -12.66 1.80 12.40
CA ASN A 121 -11.80 1.58 13.55
C ASN A 121 -10.50 0.85 13.16
N ASN A 122 -10.59 -0.23 12.37
CA ASN A 122 -9.40 -0.93 11.87
C ASN A 122 -8.51 -0.02 11.00
N ASN A 123 -9.08 0.75 10.10
CA ASN A 123 -8.35 1.63 9.19
C ASN A 123 -7.65 2.77 9.94
N TYR A 124 -8.36 3.41 10.88
CA TYR A 124 -7.76 4.47 11.70
C TYR A 124 -6.69 3.92 12.65
N GLY A 125 -6.93 2.76 13.28
CA GLY A 125 -5.91 2.06 14.05
C GLY A 125 -4.66 1.79 13.24
N TRP A 126 -4.81 1.30 12.01
CA TRP A 126 -3.69 1.10 11.10
C TRP A 126 -2.95 2.41 10.79
N PHE A 127 -3.66 3.50 10.46
CA PHE A 127 -3.09 4.81 10.22
C PHE A 127 -2.26 5.30 11.42
N LEU A 128 -2.80 5.24 12.62
CA LEU A 128 -2.09 5.62 13.86
C LEU A 128 -0.82 4.81 14.05
N CYS A 129 -0.89 3.50 13.82
CA CYS A 129 0.26 2.61 13.91
C CYS A 129 1.36 2.96 12.89
N GLN A 130 0.99 3.37 11.67
CA GLN A 130 1.94 3.77 10.63
C GLN A 130 2.53 5.17 10.84
N THR A 131 1.88 6.01 11.64
CA THR A 131 2.30 7.38 11.95
C THR A 131 2.90 7.52 13.36
N ASP A 132 3.62 6.49 13.83
CA ASP A 132 4.34 6.43 15.11
C ASP A 132 3.48 6.60 16.37
N ARG A 133 2.18 6.36 16.24
CA ARG A 133 1.19 6.39 17.33
C ARG A 133 0.65 4.98 17.64
N ALA A 134 1.53 3.99 17.59
CA ALA A 134 1.16 2.58 17.71
C ALA A 134 0.43 2.26 19.04
N ALA A 135 0.83 2.87 20.15
CA ALA A 135 0.13 2.67 21.43
C ALA A 135 -1.33 3.13 21.40
N GLU A 136 -1.62 4.23 20.70
CA GLU A 136 -2.98 4.73 20.53
C GLU A 136 -3.83 3.84 19.61
N SER A 137 -3.19 3.17 18.65
CA SER A 137 -3.89 2.34 17.67
C SER A 137 -4.61 1.13 18.27
N ILE A 138 -4.09 0.60 19.39
CA ILE A 138 -4.54 -0.66 19.98
C ILE A 138 -6.02 -0.65 20.36
N GLN A 139 -6.51 0.45 20.93
CA GLN A 139 -7.91 0.60 21.30
C GLN A 139 -8.86 0.53 20.09
N TYR A 140 -8.43 1.04 18.93
CA TYR A 140 -9.23 1.02 17.71
C TYR A 140 -9.30 -0.37 17.11
N PHE A 141 -8.19 -1.09 17.10
CA PHE A 141 -8.22 -2.50 16.70
C PHE A 141 -9.11 -3.34 17.62
N ALA A 142 -9.09 -3.06 18.94
CA ALA A 142 -9.97 -3.74 19.89
C ALA A 142 -11.44 -3.49 19.56
N ARG A 143 -11.85 -2.23 19.34
CA ARG A 143 -13.21 -1.89 18.92
C ARG A 143 -13.61 -2.58 17.61
N ALA A 144 -12.64 -2.77 16.68
CA ALA A 144 -12.90 -3.46 15.42
C ALA A 144 -13.13 -4.96 15.62
N TYR A 145 -12.19 -5.70 16.24
CA TYR A 145 -12.29 -7.15 16.34
C TYR A 145 -13.31 -7.64 17.39
N GLU A 146 -13.70 -6.80 18.36
CA GLU A 146 -14.77 -7.09 19.31
C GLU A 146 -16.17 -6.84 18.74
N ASN A 147 -16.27 -6.17 17.59
CA ASN A 147 -17.55 -5.93 16.95
C ASN A 147 -18.07 -7.21 16.27
N PRO A 148 -19.24 -7.76 16.71
CA PRO A 148 -19.73 -9.06 16.23
C PRO A 148 -20.16 -9.05 14.76
N VAL A 149 -20.37 -7.89 14.15
CA VAL A 149 -20.76 -7.78 12.73
C VAL A 149 -19.55 -7.59 11.80
N TYR A 150 -18.34 -7.52 12.35
CA TYR A 150 -17.14 -7.34 11.54
C TYR A 150 -16.86 -8.58 10.69
N GLN A 151 -16.81 -8.38 9.36
CA GLN A 151 -16.64 -9.50 8.42
C GLN A 151 -15.19 -10.01 8.34
N THR A 152 -14.22 -9.18 8.71
CA THR A 152 -12.79 -9.50 8.57
C THR A 152 -11.99 -9.28 9.86
N PRO A 153 -12.40 -9.82 11.01
CA PRO A 153 -11.72 -9.61 12.29
C PRO A 153 -10.28 -10.13 12.29
N ALA A 154 -9.94 -11.08 11.42
CA ALA A 154 -8.58 -11.56 11.23
C ALA A 154 -7.61 -10.43 10.88
N ASN A 155 -8.04 -9.46 10.07
CA ASN A 155 -7.21 -8.32 9.67
C ASN A 155 -6.95 -7.36 10.85
N ALA A 156 -7.95 -7.11 11.69
CA ALA A 156 -7.76 -6.27 12.87
C ALA A 156 -6.83 -6.95 13.90
N TYR A 157 -6.95 -8.26 14.11
CA TYR A 157 -6.01 -9.01 14.93
C TYR A 157 -4.57 -9.00 14.36
N LEU A 158 -4.42 -9.13 13.04
CA LEU A 158 -3.11 -9.03 12.38
C LEU A 158 -2.49 -7.64 12.61
N ASN A 159 -3.26 -6.59 12.34
CA ASN A 159 -2.80 -5.21 12.51
C ASN A 159 -2.45 -4.91 13.97
N ALA A 160 -3.29 -5.34 14.93
CA ALA A 160 -3.00 -5.22 16.36
C ALA A 160 -1.68 -5.92 16.72
N GLY A 161 -1.48 -7.16 16.23
CA GLY A 161 -0.26 -7.91 16.48
C GLY A 161 0.99 -7.22 15.93
N ALA A 162 0.94 -6.71 14.71
CA ALA A 162 2.02 -5.94 14.12
C ALA A 162 2.33 -4.66 14.92
N CYS A 163 1.30 -3.98 15.43
CA CYS A 163 1.47 -2.75 16.21
C CYS A 163 1.97 -3.03 17.63
N HIS A 164 1.55 -4.11 18.28
CA HIS A 164 2.14 -4.58 19.54
C HIS A 164 3.64 -4.88 19.37
N LEU A 165 4.08 -5.46 18.23
CA LEU A 165 5.50 -5.65 17.93
C LEU A 165 6.26 -4.32 17.84
N LYS A 166 5.66 -3.28 17.26
CA LYS A 166 6.29 -1.94 17.18
C LYS A 166 6.54 -1.32 18.55
N ILE A 167 5.65 -1.53 19.51
CA ILE A 167 5.79 -1.01 20.88
C ILE A 167 6.45 -2.00 21.85
N GLY A 168 6.93 -3.14 21.36
CA GLY A 168 7.67 -4.13 22.16
C GLY A 168 6.82 -5.03 23.05
N GLU A 169 5.51 -5.04 22.89
CA GLU A 169 4.56 -5.87 23.64
C GLU A 169 4.44 -7.26 23.01
N ILE A 170 5.49 -8.08 23.19
CA ILE A 170 5.68 -9.34 22.47
C ILE A 170 4.59 -10.38 22.78
N ASP A 171 4.12 -10.45 24.03
CA ASP A 171 3.11 -11.42 24.43
C ASP A 171 1.72 -11.08 23.85
N GLN A 172 1.37 -9.80 23.85
CA GLN A 172 0.13 -9.29 23.24
C GLN A 172 0.18 -9.46 21.71
N ALA A 173 1.33 -9.21 21.11
CA ALA A 173 1.54 -9.46 19.69
C ALA A 173 1.30 -10.93 19.33
N GLU A 174 1.87 -11.87 20.07
CA GLU A 174 1.66 -13.28 19.82
C GLU A 174 0.20 -13.70 19.96
N ASP A 175 -0.50 -13.23 21.02
CA ASP A 175 -1.92 -13.56 21.23
C ASP A 175 -2.77 -13.05 20.05
N ALA A 176 -2.58 -11.79 19.64
CA ALA A 176 -3.31 -11.22 18.52
C ALA A 176 -3.02 -11.96 17.21
N LEU A 177 -1.74 -12.23 16.89
CA LEU A 177 -1.36 -12.95 15.67
C LEU A 177 -1.90 -14.38 15.63
N ARG A 178 -1.90 -15.09 16.78
CA ARG A 178 -2.53 -16.41 16.88
C ARG A 178 -4.04 -16.36 16.70
N LYS A 179 -4.71 -15.29 17.15
CA LYS A 179 -6.13 -15.06 16.90
C LYS A 179 -6.39 -14.82 15.41
N SER A 180 -5.56 -14.01 14.75
CA SER A 180 -5.63 -13.83 13.30
C SER A 180 -5.48 -15.16 12.56
N LEU A 181 -4.46 -15.96 12.89
CA LEU A 181 -4.19 -17.26 12.26
C LEU A 181 -5.24 -18.33 12.54
N ARG A 182 -5.99 -18.25 13.65
CA ARG A 182 -7.15 -19.15 13.85
C ARG A 182 -8.27 -18.86 12.85
N LEU A 183 -8.42 -17.60 12.44
CA LEU A 183 -9.45 -17.18 11.47
C LEU A 183 -8.96 -17.33 10.03
N MET A 184 -7.67 -17.11 9.79
CA MET A 184 -7.01 -17.19 8.48
C MET A 184 -5.65 -17.95 8.63
N PRO A 185 -5.66 -19.28 8.65
CA PRO A 185 -4.46 -20.08 8.98
C PRO A 185 -3.28 -19.87 8.04
N ASP A 186 -3.52 -19.54 6.79
CA ASP A 186 -2.49 -19.39 5.76
C ASP A 186 -2.13 -17.93 5.47
N ASN A 187 -2.50 -16.97 6.34
CA ASN A 187 -2.17 -15.57 6.16
C ASN A 187 -0.65 -15.35 6.27
N PRO A 188 0.05 -15.01 5.17
CA PRO A 188 1.51 -14.93 5.15
C PRO A 188 2.05 -13.78 6.00
N GLN A 189 1.31 -12.69 6.13
CA GLN A 189 1.68 -11.55 6.95
C GLN A 189 1.64 -11.92 8.44
N ALA A 190 0.58 -12.60 8.89
CA ALA A 190 0.46 -13.04 10.27
C ALA A 190 1.53 -14.09 10.62
N LEU A 191 1.85 -15.00 9.71
CA LEU A 191 2.94 -15.97 9.86
C LEU A 191 4.30 -15.28 9.94
N TYR A 192 4.55 -14.27 9.10
CA TYR A 192 5.77 -13.46 9.14
C TYR A 192 5.93 -12.75 10.48
N HIS A 193 4.90 -12.06 10.96
CA HIS A 193 4.96 -11.37 12.25
C HIS A 193 5.11 -12.34 13.43
N LEU A 194 4.52 -13.54 13.35
CA LEU A 194 4.73 -14.56 14.37
C LEU A 194 6.19 -15.10 14.35
N ALA A 195 6.83 -15.16 13.19
CA ALA A 195 8.25 -15.46 13.09
C ALA A 195 9.11 -14.35 13.72
N ASP A 196 8.72 -13.06 13.59
CA ASP A 196 9.40 -11.97 14.30
C ASP A 196 9.23 -12.07 15.82
N VAL A 197 8.05 -12.49 16.32
CA VAL A 197 7.86 -12.83 17.74
C VAL A 197 8.87 -13.90 18.20
N HIS A 198 9.00 -14.98 17.43
CA HIS A 198 9.98 -16.04 17.75
C HIS A 198 11.41 -15.51 17.75
N TYR A 199 11.78 -14.70 16.75
CA TYR A 199 13.10 -14.08 16.68
C TYR A 199 13.39 -13.22 17.92
N ARG A 200 12.47 -12.33 18.30
CA ARG A 200 12.62 -11.43 19.46
C ARG A 200 12.71 -12.16 20.80
N ARG A 201 12.12 -13.35 20.89
CA ARG A 201 12.26 -14.24 22.05
C ARG A 201 13.53 -15.10 22.03
N GLY A 202 14.36 -14.99 21.01
CA GLY A 202 15.57 -15.81 20.85
C GLY A 202 15.29 -17.23 20.36
N ASN A 203 14.08 -17.54 19.96
CA ASN A 203 13.67 -18.85 19.41
C ASN A 203 14.01 -18.93 17.92
N PHE A 204 15.30 -18.83 17.57
CA PHE A 204 15.74 -18.66 16.20
C PHE A 204 15.40 -19.85 15.29
N ASP A 205 15.46 -21.08 15.79
CA ASP A 205 15.06 -22.27 15.01
C ASP A 205 13.58 -22.23 14.62
N ALA A 206 12.71 -21.80 15.55
CA ALA A 206 11.29 -21.65 15.28
C ALA A 206 11.03 -20.52 14.25
N ALA A 207 11.70 -19.36 14.42
CA ALA A 207 11.63 -18.26 13.47
C ALA A 207 12.06 -18.68 12.06
N ARG A 208 13.22 -19.38 11.96
CA ARG A 208 13.74 -19.90 10.69
C ARG A 208 12.75 -20.82 10.01
N LYS A 209 12.25 -21.83 10.74
CA LYS A 209 11.30 -22.81 10.20
C LYS A 209 10.08 -22.11 9.59
N GLN A 210 9.51 -21.17 10.32
CA GLN A 210 8.31 -20.46 9.91
C GLN A 210 8.57 -19.52 8.72
N LEU A 211 9.70 -18.80 8.69
CA LEU A 211 10.06 -17.93 7.56
C LEU A 211 10.28 -18.73 6.28
N ILE A 212 10.97 -19.88 6.34
CA ILE A 212 11.17 -20.75 5.19
C ILE A 212 9.83 -21.25 4.66
N GLU A 213 8.90 -21.63 5.55
CA GLU A 213 7.57 -22.07 5.15
C GLU A 213 6.79 -20.95 4.41
N VAL A 214 6.84 -19.73 4.93
CA VAL A 214 6.15 -18.58 4.30
C VAL A 214 6.77 -18.23 2.96
N ILE A 215 8.11 -18.17 2.88
CA ILE A 215 8.85 -17.86 1.63
C ILE A 215 8.61 -18.92 0.55
N GLY A 216 8.35 -20.16 0.93
CA GLY A 216 7.97 -21.21 0.00
C GLY A 216 6.58 -21.03 -0.64
N ARG A 217 5.74 -20.14 -0.09
CA ARG A 217 4.35 -19.91 -0.53
C ARG A 217 4.16 -18.56 -1.22
N VAL A 218 4.96 -17.57 -0.87
CA VAL A 218 4.85 -16.20 -1.41
C VAL A 218 6.23 -15.68 -1.81
N GLU A 219 6.25 -14.76 -2.77
CA GLU A 219 7.47 -14.02 -3.09
C GLU A 219 7.88 -13.15 -1.91
N PRO A 220 9.07 -13.34 -1.30
CA PRO A 220 9.47 -12.59 -0.13
C PRO A 220 9.80 -11.14 -0.47
N GLY A 221 9.28 -10.21 0.35
CA GLY A 221 9.70 -8.82 0.39
C GLY A 221 11.04 -8.64 1.12
N PRO A 222 11.57 -7.40 1.12
CA PRO A 222 12.85 -7.10 1.78
C PRO A 222 12.82 -7.37 3.28
N GLU A 223 11.71 -7.11 3.96
CA GLU A 223 11.54 -7.33 5.41
C GLU A 223 11.64 -8.81 5.78
N MET A 224 11.05 -9.68 4.96
CA MET A 224 11.09 -11.13 5.16
C MET A 224 12.50 -11.69 4.96
N LEU A 225 13.18 -11.26 3.88
CA LEU A 225 14.56 -11.65 3.63
C LEU A 225 15.49 -11.16 4.73
N TRP A 226 15.26 -9.94 5.22
CA TRP A 226 16.05 -9.34 6.28
C TRP A 226 15.88 -10.08 7.61
N LEU A 227 14.65 -10.41 7.99
CA LEU A 227 14.39 -11.16 9.21
C LEU A 227 15.00 -12.57 9.13
N LEU A 228 14.90 -13.24 7.97
CA LEU A 228 15.55 -14.55 7.80
C LEU A 228 17.08 -14.43 7.84
N LEU A 229 17.67 -13.41 7.20
CA LEU A 229 19.11 -13.15 7.23
C LEU A 229 19.61 -12.98 8.67
N ARG A 230 18.93 -12.14 9.46
CA ARG A 230 19.27 -11.94 10.88
C ARG A 230 19.14 -13.25 11.67
N THR A 231 18.13 -14.05 11.35
CA THR A 231 17.90 -15.35 11.98
C THR A 231 19.04 -16.32 11.67
N GLU A 232 19.45 -16.44 10.40
CA GLU A 232 20.57 -17.31 10.00
C GLU A 232 21.90 -16.85 10.61
N ARG A 233 22.12 -15.53 10.72
CA ARG A 233 23.26 -14.98 11.43
C ARG A 233 23.30 -15.39 12.90
N ARG A 234 22.16 -15.33 13.61
CA ARG A 234 22.04 -15.73 15.02
C ARG A 234 22.25 -17.24 15.21
N LEU A 235 21.91 -18.05 14.22
CA LEU A 235 22.15 -19.49 14.18
C LEU A 235 23.59 -19.87 13.74
N GLY A 236 24.37 -18.91 13.23
CA GLY A 236 25.72 -19.14 12.75
C GLY A 236 25.80 -19.73 11.34
N ASN A 237 24.72 -19.74 10.58
CA ASN A 237 24.60 -20.31 9.24
C ASN A 237 25.14 -19.31 8.17
N ARG A 238 26.47 -19.14 8.13
CA ARG A 238 27.15 -18.14 7.30
C ARG A 238 26.85 -18.23 5.80
N GLY A 239 26.67 -19.44 5.27
CA GLY A 239 26.35 -19.65 3.86
C GLY A 239 24.98 -19.09 3.49
N ASP A 240 23.95 -19.37 4.30
CA ASP A 240 22.60 -18.88 4.10
C ASP A 240 22.52 -17.37 4.31
N GLU A 241 23.21 -16.84 5.34
CA GLU A 241 23.35 -15.39 5.58
C GLU A 241 23.88 -14.66 4.34
N GLN A 242 24.98 -15.16 3.71
CA GLN A 242 25.57 -14.55 2.53
C GLN A 242 24.66 -14.67 1.29
N SER A 243 23.97 -15.78 1.14
CA SER A 243 22.98 -15.98 0.07
C SER A 243 21.85 -14.98 0.16
N LEU A 244 21.27 -14.79 1.36
CA LEU A 244 20.18 -13.85 1.63
C LEU A 244 20.64 -12.39 1.44
N ALA A 245 21.86 -12.04 1.89
CA ALA A 245 22.44 -10.72 1.66
C ALA A 245 22.59 -10.43 0.15
N THR A 246 22.97 -11.44 -0.63
CA THR A 246 23.07 -11.31 -2.08
C THR A 246 21.71 -11.11 -2.73
N GLN A 247 20.67 -11.83 -2.27
CA GLN A 247 19.31 -11.67 -2.76
C GLN A 247 18.77 -10.27 -2.43
N LEU A 248 18.96 -9.79 -1.20
CA LEU A 248 18.54 -8.46 -0.76
C LEU A 248 19.18 -7.37 -1.64
N ARG A 249 20.50 -7.43 -1.85
CA ARG A 249 21.24 -6.50 -2.72
C ARG A 249 20.73 -6.50 -4.17
N ARG A 250 20.44 -7.68 -4.72
CA ARG A 250 20.06 -7.80 -6.15
C ARG A 250 18.62 -7.42 -6.43
N ARG A 251 17.72 -7.75 -5.50
CA ARG A 251 16.26 -7.57 -5.69
C ARG A 251 15.75 -6.26 -5.11
N PHE A 252 16.35 -5.80 -4.02
CA PHE A 252 15.88 -4.66 -3.24
C PHE A 252 17.00 -3.66 -2.88
N PRO A 253 17.75 -3.15 -3.89
CA PRO A 253 18.92 -2.29 -3.65
C PRO A 253 18.58 -0.96 -2.94
N ASP A 254 17.34 -0.49 -3.06
CA ASP A 254 16.88 0.77 -2.48
C ASP A 254 16.07 0.58 -1.19
N SER A 255 15.94 -0.64 -0.67
CA SER A 255 15.19 -0.92 0.55
C SER A 255 15.92 -0.46 1.80
N ALA A 256 15.14 -0.15 2.85
CA ALA A 256 15.67 0.19 4.16
C ALA A 256 16.52 -0.96 4.74
N GLU A 257 16.07 -2.21 4.54
CA GLU A 257 16.74 -3.42 5.02
C GLU A 257 18.13 -3.61 4.37
N TYR A 258 18.27 -3.27 3.09
CA TYR A 258 19.58 -3.28 2.45
C TYR A 258 20.49 -2.17 2.98
N GLN A 259 19.93 -0.99 3.31
CA GLN A 259 20.70 0.06 3.97
C GLN A 259 21.17 -0.36 5.37
N GLU A 260 20.31 -1.07 6.14
CA GLU A 260 20.72 -1.63 7.44
C GLU A 260 21.81 -2.71 7.29
N LEU A 261 21.70 -3.55 6.24
CA LEU A 261 22.76 -4.52 5.91
C LEU A 261 24.10 -3.83 5.62
N LEU A 262 24.10 -2.72 4.85
CA LEU A 262 25.32 -1.96 4.55
C LEU A 262 25.94 -1.28 5.79
N ARG A 263 25.10 -0.93 6.74
CA ARG A 263 25.54 -0.36 8.04
C ARG A 263 25.95 -1.42 9.05
N GLU A 264 25.83 -2.70 8.69
CA GLU A 264 26.02 -3.83 9.61
C GLU A 264 25.12 -3.75 10.87
N ASN A 265 23.96 -3.11 10.75
CA ASN A 265 22.99 -2.95 11.83
C ASN A 265 22.02 -4.14 11.84
N TYR A 266 22.32 -5.15 12.65
CA TYR A 266 21.55 -6.40 12.72
C TYR A 266 20.59 -6.47 13.93
N GLU A 267 20.36 -5.35 14.60
CA GLU A 267 19.47 -5.28 15.76
C GLU A 267 17.97 -5.28 15.41
#